data_abeda5956119c46f5b2e1acfc51282e3
#
_entry.id   abeda5956119c46f5b2e1acfc51282e3
#
_cell.length_a   1.000
_cell.length_b   1.000
_cell.length_c   1.000
_cell.angle_alpha   90.00
_cell.angle_beta   90.00
_cell.angle_gamma   90.00
#
_symmetry.space_group_name_H-M   'P 1'
#
loop_
_entity.id
_entity.type
_entity.pdbx_description
1 polymer ?
#
loop_
_entity_poly.entity_id
_entity_poly.type
_entity_poly.pdbx_seq_one_letter_code
_entity_poly.pdbx_strand_id
1 'polypeptide(L)'
;MPEYLYLIRPFREGFFQESTPEEDKTMEEHFQYLKQATEMGEVLLAGPCLDDTFGLIVFLAQDDDAARAFMNNDPSVKANVMLAELHPMRVSLRAK
;
A
#
# COMPACT_ATOMS: atom_id res chain seq x y z
N MET A 1 0.32 18.92 -2.95
CA MET A 1 1.14 18.02 -2.13
C MET A 1 1.95 17.10 -3.04
N PRO A 2 3.18 16.75 -2.65
CA PRO A 2 3.95 15.77 -3.39
C PRO A 2 3.26 14.41 -3.48
N GLU A 3 3.55 13.69 -4.55
CA GLU A 3 3.06 12.34 -4.76
C GLU A 3 4.14 11.33 -4.40
N TYR A 4 3.69 10.15 -3.98
CA TYR A 4 4.57 9.05 -3.59
C TYR A 4 3.96 7.74 -4.06
N LEU A 5 4.81 6.75 -4.16
CA LEU A 5 4.43 5.39 -4.48
C LEU A 5 5.01 4.48 -3.40
N TYR A 6 4.21 3.56 -2.85
CA TYR A 6 4.85 2.43 -2.21
C TYR A 6 4.37 1.12 -2.82
N LEU A 7 5.32 0.20 -2.92
CA LEU A 7 5.07 -1.15 -3.42
C LEU A 7 5.06 -2.10 -2.25
N ILE A 8 4.14 -3.07 -2.27
CA ILE A 8 4.10 -4.11 -1.26
C ILE A 8 4.19 -5.48 -1.92
N ARG A 9 4.87 -6.40 -1.26
CA ARG A 9 4.96 -7.80 -1.67
C ARG A 9 4.99 -8.67 -0.42
N PRO A 10 4.56 -9.94 -0.53
CA PRO A 10 4.49 -10.80 0.65
C PRO A 10 5.84 -10.94 1.35
N PHE A 11 5.80 -10.90 2.68
CA PHE A 11 6.98 -11.12 3.50
C PHE A 11 7.46 -12.57 3.41
N ARG A 12 6.51 -13.53 3.39
CA ARG A 12 6.86 -14.95 3.35
C ARG A 12 6.45 -15.60 2.05
N GLU A 13 7.19 -16.63 1.65
CA GLU A 13 6.81 -17.46 0.53
C GLU A 13 5.52 -18.23 0.85
N GLY A 14 4.72 -18.49 -0.17
CA GLY A 14 3.49 -19.26 0.00
C GLY A 14 2.27 -18.44 0.43
N PHE A 15 2.43 -17.14 0.63
CA PHE A 15 1.31 -16.29 1.04
C PHE A 15 0.14 -16.38 0.06
N PHE A 16 0.41 -16.27 -1.25
CA PHE A 16 -0.66 -16.28 -2.25
C PHE A 16 -1.29 -17.65 -2.41
N GLN A 17 -0.56 -18.71 -2.14
CA GLN A 17 -1.06 -20.07 -2.27
C GLN A 17 -1.84 -20.51 -1.03
N GLU A 18 -1.41 -20.07 0.15
CA GLU A 18 -2.00 -20.55 1.40
C GLU A 18 -1.81 -19.51 2.51
N SER A 19 -2.67 -18.49 2.50
CA SER A 19 -2.64 -17.47 3.55
C SER A 19 -3.27 -18.03 4.83
N THR A 20 -2.83 -17.49 5.96
CA THR A 20 -3.40 -17.86 7.26
C THR A 20 -4.60 -16.96 7.58
N PRO A 21 -5.48 -17.37 8.51
CA PRO A 21 -6.59 -16.51 8.95
C PRO A 21 -6.11 -15.15 9.49
N GLU A 22 -4.97 -15.12 10.19
CA GLU A 22 -4.40 -13.87 10.70
C GLU A 22 -3.95 -12.97 9.56
N GLU A 23 -3.34 -13.54 8.53
CA GLU A 23 -2.94 -12.78 7.33
C GLU A 23 -4.15 -12.24 6.60
N ASP A 24 -5.20 -13.04 6.46
CA ASP A 24 -6.43 -12.61 5.80
C ASP A 24 -7.08 -11.44 6.54
N LYS A 25 -7.10 -11.50 7.87
CA LYS A 25 -7.63 -10.42 8.70
C LYS A 25 -6.79 -9.15 8.52
N THR A 26 -5.48 -9.28 8.53
CA THR A 26 -4.58 -8.14 8.34
C THR A 26 -4.77 -7.50 6.97
N MET A 27 -4.95 -8.31 5.92
CA MET A 27 -5.17 -7.77 4.58
C MET A 27 -6.53 -7.09 4.47
N GLU A 28 -7.54 -7.53 5.21
CA GLU A 28 -8.81 -6.82 5.28
C GLU A 28 -8.63 -5.45 5.95
N GLU A 29 -7.86 -5.39 7.03
CA GLU A 29 -7.53 -4.13 7.70
C GLU A 29 -6.74 -3.19 6.78
N HIS A 30 -5.80 -3.76 6.01
CA HIS A 30 -5.04 -3.03 4.98
C HIS A 30 -6.00 -2.41 3.96
N PHE A 31 -6.96 -3.18 3.48
CA PHE A 31 -7.94 -2.69 2.51
C PHE A 31 -8.75 -1.52 3.09
N GLN A 32 -9.21 -1.64 4.33
CA GLN A 32 -9.97 -0.56 4.97
C GLN A 32 -9.13 0.70 5.19
N TYR A 33 -7.86 0.53 5.54
CA TYR A 33 -6.92 1.63 5.70
C TYR A 33 -6.79 2.44 4.41
N LEU A 34 -6.57 1.74 3.30
CA LEU A 34 -6.42 2.40 1.99
C LEU A 34 -7.75 2.97 1.49
N LYS A 35 -8.85 2.26 1.73
CA LYS A 35 -10.17 2.72 1.31
C LYS A 35 -10.52 4.05 1.96
N GLN A 36 -10.28 4.17 3.27
CA GLN A 36 -10.52 5.40 4.02
C GLN A 36 -9.66 6.54 3.48
N ALA A 37 -8.38 6.30 3.25
CA ALA A 37 -7.48 7.31 2.70
C ALA A 37 -7.87 7.72 1.27
N THR A 38 -8.40 6.78 0.49
CA THR A 38 -8.90 7.07 -0.85
C THR A 38 -10.13 7.98 -0.78
N GLU A 39 -11.03 7.70 0.15
CA GLU A 39 -12.24 8.52 0.34
C GLU A 39 -11.88 9.94 0.78
N MET A 40 -10.78 10.10 1.49
CA MET A 40 -10.29 11.42 1.91
C MET A 40 -9.47 12.13 0.81
N GLY A 41 -9.23 11.49 -0.32
CA GLY A 41 -8.46 12.07 -1.42
C GLY A 41 -6.96 11.96 -1.24
N GLU A 42 -6.48 11.24 -0.24
CA GLU A 42 -5.04 11.08 0.02
C GLU A 42 -4.43 9.98 -0.83
N VAL A 43 -5.16 8.89 -1.05
CA VAL A 43 -4.72 7.83 -1.96
C VAL A 43 -5.35 8.09 -3.31
N LEU A 44 -4.54 8.18 -4.36
CA LEU A 44 -5.00 8.45 -5.72
C LEU A 44 -5.46 7.18 -6.41
N LEU A 45 -4.72 6.09 -6.21
CA LEU A 45 -5.10 4.77 -6.68
C LEU A 45 -4.30 3.71 -5.91
N ALA A 46 -4.85 2.52 -5.82
CA ALA A 46 -4.19 1.40 -5.16
C ALA A 46 -4.78 0.10 -5.70
N GLY A 47 -3.95 -0.93 -5.75
CA GLY A 47 -4.41 -2.25 -6.15
C GLY A 47 -3.26 -3.21 -6.36
N PRO A 48 -3.56 -4.51 -6.37
CA PRO A 48 -2.56 -5.53 -6.63
C PRO A 48 -2.36 -5.74 -8.13
N CYS A 49 -1.15 -6.17 -8.49
CA CYS A 49 -0.93 -6.78 -9.80
C CYS A 49 -1.45 -8.21 -9.71
N LEU A 50 -2.12 -8.67 -10.76
CA LEU A 50 -2.82 -9.96 -10.72
C LEU A 50 -1.94 -11.15 -11.09
N ASP A 51 -0.64 -10.91 -11.25
CA ASP A 51 0.35 -11.95 -11.52
C ASP A 51 1.15 -12.33 -10.26
N ASP A 52 0.64 -11.94 -9.08
CA ASP A 52 1.24 -12.24 -7.78
C ASP A 52 2.64 -11.63 -7.59
N THR A 53 2.92 -10.51 -8.26
CA THR A 53 4.23 -9.84 -8.13
C THR A 53 4.24 -8.83 -6.99
N PHE A 54 3.36 -7.84 -7.04
CA PHE A 54 3.30 -6.80 -6.01
C PHE A 54 1.97 -6.06 -6.09
N GLY A 55 1.69 -5.29 -5.02
CA GLY A 55 0.63 -4.30 -5.04
C GLY A 55 1.25 -2.91 -5.05
N LEU A 56 0.49 -1.90 -5.48
CA LEU A 56 1.00 -0.55 -5.50
C LEU A 56 -0.02 0.43 -4.92
N ILE A 57 0.52 1.46 -4.28
CA ILE A 57 -0.28 2.55 -3.71
C ILE A 57 0.36 3.87 -4.14
N VAL A 58 -0.40 4.68 -4.88
CA VAL A 58 0.02 6.03 -5.26
C VAL A 58 -0.77 7.00 -4.40
N PHE A 59 -0.08 7.88 -3.68
CA PHE A 59 -0.70 8.70 -2.65
C PHE A 59 -0.02 10.05 -2.49
N LEU A 60 -0.69 10.94 -1.79
CA LEU A 60 -0.20 12.27 -1.47
C LEU A 60 0.30 12.32 -0.04
N ALA A 61 1.41 12.99 0.19
CA ALA A 61 1.90 13.25 1.53
C ALA A 61 2.63 14.59 1.52
N GLN A 62 2.72 15.22 2.67
CA GLN A 62 3.30 16.55 2.79
C GLN A 62 4.80 16.54 2.53
N ASP A 63 5.48 15.49 2.98
CA ASP A 63 6.94 15.33 2.85
C ASP A 63 7.31 13.84 2.97
N ASP A 64 8.60 13.55 2.85
CA ASP A 64 9.10 12.18 2.91
C ASP A 64 8.79 11.50 4.26
N ASP A 65 8.88 12.25 5.36
CA ASP A 65 8.60 11.68 6.68
C ASP A 65 7.12 11.30 6.82
N ALA A 66 6.23 12.16 6.35
CA ALA A 66 4.79 11.87 6.35
C ALA A 66 4.46 10.69 5.45
N ALA A 67 5.10 10.59 4.29
CA ALA A 67 4.91 9.47 3.37
C ALA A 67 5.37 8.16 4.00
N ARG A 68 6.52 8.16 4.65
CA ARG A 68 7.05 6.97 5.33
C ARG A 68 6.15 6.55 6.48
N ALA A 69 5.63 7.52 7.24
CA ALA A 69 4.69 7.23 8.32
C ALA A 69 3.40 6.59 7.79
N PHE A 70 2.89 7.10 6.68
CA PHE A 70 1.68 6.53 6.06
C PHE A 70 1.92 5.07 5.67
N MET A 71 3.02 4.79 4.99
CA MET A 71 3.39 3.44 4.58
C MET A 71 3.56 2.51 5.80
N ASN A 72 4.29 2.97 6.81
CA ASN A 72 4.60 2.16 7.99
C ASN A 72 3.39 1.90 8.89
N ASN A 73 2.35 2.72 8.78
CA ASN A 73 1.11 2.53 9.54
C ASN A 73 0.07 1.69 8.79
N ASP A 74 0.35 1.31 7.56
CA ASP A 74 -0.48 0.35 6.83
C ASP A 74 -0.46 -0.96 7.64
N PRO A 75 -1.63 -1.50 8.02
CA PRO A 75 -1.68 -2.72 8.82
C PRO A 75 -0.88 -3.90 8.24
N SER A 76 -0.84 -4.05 6.92
CA SER A 76 -0.10 -5.14 6.28
C SER A 76 1.41 -5.00 6.46
N VAL A 77 1.90 -3.76 6.48
CA VAL A 77 3.31 -3.45 6.69
C VAL A 77 3.65 -3.56 8.17
N LYS A 78 2.80 -2.98 9.01
CA LYS A 78 2.99 -2.94 10.46
C LYS A 78 3.03 -4.35 11.07
N ALA A 79 2.21 -5.26 10.54
CA ALA A 79 2.15 -6.65 11.01
C ALA A 79 3.15 -7.58 10.31
N ASN A 80 4.00 -7.04 9.42
CA ASN A 80 4.98 -7.81 8.67
C ASN A 80 4.37 -8.91 7.79
N VAL A 81 3.13 -8.69 7.33
CA VAL A 81 2.53 -9.56 6.31
C VAL A 81 3.09 -9.18 4.94
N MET A 82 3.33 -7.89 4.73
CA MET A 82 3.92 -7.36 3.51
C MET A 82 5.22 -6.63 3.80
N LEU A 83 6.17 -6.75 2.89
CA LEU A 83 7.34 -5.86 2.80
C LEU A 83 6.92 -4.67 1.95
N ALA A 84 7.38 -3.48 2.31
CA ALA A 84 7.03 -2.26 1.60
C ALA A 84 8.26 -1.47 1.20
N GLU A 85 8.15 -0.77 0.08
CA GLU A 85 9.23 0.00 -0.50
C GLU A 85 8.65 1.34 -0.96
N LEU A 86 9.20 2.44 -0.45
CA LEU A 86 8.70 3.79 -0.71
C LEU A 86 9.54 4.51 -1.76
N HIS A 87 8.86 5.17 -2.70
CA HIS A 87 9.52 6.02 -3.71
C HIS A 87 8.79 7.35 -3.84
N PRO A 88 9.50 8.48 -3.80
CA PRO A 88 8.90 9.73 -4.25
C PRO A 88 8.69 9.65 -5.76
N MET A 89 7.58 10.20 -6.23
CA MET A 89 7.30 10.20 -7.66
C MET A 89 6.51 11.45 -8.05
N ARG A 90 6.35 11.65 -9.32
CA ARG A 90 5.46 12.68 -9.86
C ARG A 90 4.44 12.00 -10.76
N VAL A 91 3.17 12.29 -10.49
CA VAL A 91 2.12 11.90 -11.42
C VAL A 91 2.04 12.97 -12.50
N SER A 92 2.73 12.74 -13.61
CA SER A 92 2.82 13.73 -14.69
C SER A 92 1.57 13.74 -15.57
N LEU A 93 0.95 12.59 -15.74
CA LEU A 93 -0.25 12.45 -16.56
C LEU A 93 -1.23 11.55 -15.82
N ARG A 94 -2.51 11.92 -15.83
CA ARG A 94 -3.57 11.10 -15.24
C ARG A 94 -4.87 11.32 -16.00
N ALA A 95 -5.63 10.26 -16.12
CA ALA A 95 -6.97 10.34 -16.71
C ALA A 95 -7.90 11.07 -15.74
N LYS A 96 -8.90 11.72 -16.29
CA LYS A 96 -9.95 12.37 -15.50
C LYS A 96 -11.07 11.39 -15.18
#